data_db49d28bd7240dff2ccd6abf824896d0
#
_entry.id   db49d28bd7240dff2ccd6abf824896d0
#
_cell.length_a   1.000
_cell.length_b   1.000
_cell.length_c   1.000
_cell.angle_alpha   90.00
_cell.angle_beta   90.00
_cell.angle_gamma   90.00
#
_symmetry.space_group_name_H-M   'P 1'
#
loop_
_entity.id
_entity.type
_entity.pdbx_description
1 polymer ?
#
loop_
_entity_poly.entity_id
_entity_poly.type
_entity_poly.pdbx_seq_one_letter_code
_entity_poly.pdbx_strand_id
1 'polypeptide(L)'
;MRFAVNLSLLFTELDLLERPRAAREAGFTAVEFWWPFDTPEPPDREVDRFVTALEDAGVDLTGLNFDAGAMARGERGLLSHPDRSARFRANVPVVAAIAERTGCTVLNALYG
;
A
#
# COMPACT_ATOMS: atom_id res chain seq x y z
N MET A 1 -19.55 -4.30 12.92
CA MET A 1 -18.14 -4.64 12.75
C MET A 1 -17.70 -4.40 11.31
N ARG A 2 -16.52 -3.86 11.14
CA ARG A 2 -16.00 -3.47 9.84
C ARG A 2 -14.84 -4.38 9.45
N PHE A 3 -14.92 -4.97 8.26
CA PHE A 3 -13.88 -5.84 7.74
C PHE A 3 -13.07 -5.11 6.68
N ALA A 4 -11.75 -5.25 6.73
CA ALA A 4 -10.85 -4.76 5.70
C ALA A 4 -10.43 -5.93 4.81
N VAL A 5 -10.30 -5.66 3.52
CA VAL A 5 -9.81 -6.65 2.55
C VAL A 5 -8.44 -6.20 2.04
N ASN A 6 -7.51 -7.15 1.94
CA ASN A 6 -6.18 -6.86 1.41
C ASN A 6 -6.20 -6.96 -0.12
N LEU A 7 -6.08 -5.82 -0.79
CA LEU A 7 -6.15 -5.74 -2.24
C LEU A 7 -4.85 -6.12 -2.95
N SER A 8 -3.80 -6.41 -2.20
CA SER A 8 -2.60 -7.05 -2.76
C SER A 8 -2.81 -8.55 -2.94
N LEU A 9 -3.84 -9.11 -2.30
CA LEU A 9 -4.17 -10.54 -2.37
C LEU A 9 -5.46 -10.82 -3.15
N LEU A 10 -6.40 -9.88 -3.16
CA LEU A 10 -7.69 -10.06 -3.83
C LEU A 10 -7.82 -9.12 -5.03
N PHE A 11 -8.61 -9.54 -6.00
CA PHE A 11 -8.85 -8.80 -7.24
C PHE A 11 -7.57 -8.55 -8.04
N THR A 12 -6.61 -9.47 -7.93
CA THR A 12 -5.30 -9.33 -8.58
C THR A 12 -5.36 -9.45 -10.10
N GLU A 13 -6.46 -9.93 -10.66
CA GLU A 13 -6.71 -9.92 -12.09
C GLU A 13 -7.00 -8.52 -12.64
N LEU A 14 -7.28 -7.57 -11.75
CA LEU A 14 -7.53 -6.18 -12.11
C LEU A 14 -6.28 -5.33 -11.91
N ASP A 15 -6.18 -4.25 -12.66
CA ASP A 15 -5.14 -3.26 -12.43
C ASP A 15 -5.27 -2.66 -11.03
N LEU A 16 -4.15 -2.26 -10.45
CA LEU A 16 -4.09 -1.73 -9.09
C LEU A 16 -5.16 -0.66 -8.83
N LEU A 17 -5.33 0.28 -9.77
CA LEU A 17 -6.24 1.41 -9.57
C LEU A 17 -7.72 1.04 -9.70
N GLU A 18 -8.02 -0.15 -10.19
CA GLU A 18 -9.39 -0.65 -10.31
C GLU A 18 -9.82 -1.48 -9.10
N ARG A 19 -8.87 -1.95 -8.31
CA ARG A 19 -9.13 -2.82 -7.17
C ARG A 19 -9.97 -2.17 -6.06
N PRO A 20 -9.75 -0.91 -5.70
CA PRO A 20 -10.60 -0.26 -4.68
C PRO A 20 -12.09 -0.23 -5.08
N ARG A 21 -12.38 0.06 -6.33
CA ARG A 21 -13.75 0.08 -6.82
C ARG A 21 -14.38 -1.32 -6.78
N ALA A 22 -13.62 -2.33 -7.20
CA ALA A 22 -14.10 -3.71 -7.15
C ALA A 22 -14.42 -4.15 -5.71
N ALA A 23 -13.58 -3.75 -4.76
CA ALA A 23 -13.82 -4.02 -3.35
C ALA A 23 -15.12 -3.35 -2.86
N ARG A 24 -15.34 -2.10 -3.25
CA ARG A 24 -16.55 -1.39 -2.88
C ARG A 24 -17.79 -2.04 -3.47
N GLU A 25 -17.74 -2.46 -4.72
CA GLU A 25 -18.85 -3.16 -5.38
C GLU A 25 -19.14 -4.51 -4.72
N ALA A 26 -18.13 -5.15 -4.15
CA ALA A 26 -18.28 -6.39 -3.39
C ALA A 26 -18.78 -6.17 -1.96
N GLY A 27 -18.97 -4.91 -1.53
CA GLY A 27 -19.50 -4.58 -0.22
C GLY A 27 -18.48 -4.19 0.83
N PHE A 28 -17.20 -4.07 0.46
CA PHE A 28 -16.16 -3.66 1.40
C PHE A 28 -16.03 -2.13 1.44
N THR A 29 -15.85 -1.58 2.62
CA THR A 29 -15.64 -0.14 2.81
C THR A 29 -14.25 0.16 3.36
N ALA A 30 -13.50 -0.85 3.77
CA ALA A 30 -12.16 -0.72 4.28
C ALA A 30 -11.22 -1.64 3.50
N VAL A 31 -10.05 -1.12 3.13
CA VAL A 31 -9.07 -1.88 2.35
C VAL A 31 -7.69 -1.72 2.96
N GLU A 32 -6.85 -2.71 2.70
CA GLU A 32 -5.44 -2.70 3.07
C GLU A 32 -4.61 -3.03 1.84
N PHE A 33 -3.37 -2.57 1.83
CA PHE A 33 -2.40 -2.88 0.77
C PHE A 33 -1.03 -3.18 1.36
N TRP A 34 -0.34 -4.12 0.75
CA TRP A 34 1.12 -4.16 0.81
C TRP A 34 1.61 -2.98 -0.02
N TRP A 35 2.90 -2.64 0.07
CA TRP A 35 3.41 -1.54 -0.74
C TRP A 35 3.08 -1.80 -2.22
N PRO A 36 2.26 -0.93 -2.85
CA PRO A 36 1.72 -1.24 -4.18
C PRO A 36 2.58 -0.78 -5.36
N PHE A 37 3.72 -0.15 -5.08
CA PHE A 37 4.58 0.40 -6.12
C PHE A 37 5.88 -0.39 -6.25
N ASP A 38 6.52 -0.32 -7.43
CA ASP A 38 7.78 -1.04 -7.71
C ASP A 38 9.00 -0.37 -7.09
N THR A 39 8.87 0.85 -6.63
CA THR A 39 9.96 1.66 -6.07
C THR A 39 9.54 2.22 -4.72
N PRO A 40 10.49 2.48 -3.79
CA PRO A 40 10.15 3.13 -2.53
C PRO A 40 9.75 4.59 -2.70
N GLU A 41 10.09 5.21 -3.83
CA GLU A 41 9.81 6.61 -4.13
C GLU A 41 9.14 6.75 -5.48
N PRO A 42 7.85 6.33 -5.61
CA PRO A 42 7.13 6.47 -6.88
C PRO A 42 6.92 7.95 -7.24
N PRO A 43 6.75 8.26 -8.53
CA PRO A 43 6.42 9.62 -8.94
C PRO A 43 5.14 10.11 -8.27
N ASP A 44 5.09 11.41 -7.97
CA ASP A 44 3.95 12.02 -7.29
C ASP A 44 2.62 11.74 -7.99
N ARG A 45 2.62 11.73 -9.32
CA ARG A 45 1.39 11.45 -10.08
C ARG A 45 0.86 10.04 -9.86
N GLU A 46 1.74 9.07 -9.64
CA GLU A 46 1.31 7.70 -9.36
C GLU A 46 0.71 7.60 -7.96
N VAL A 47 1.29 8.29 -7.00
CA VAL A 47 0.74 8.38 -5.65
C VAL A 47 -0.63 9.06 -5.69
N ASP A 48 -0.74 10.16 -6.44
CA ASP A 48 -2.00 10.89 -6.59
C ASP A 48 -3.09 10.02 -7.20
N ARG A 49 -2.76 9.24 -8.22
CA ARG A 49 -3.73 8.31 -8.85
C ARG A 49 -4.19 7.24 -7.87
N PHE A 50 -3.28 6.72 -7.08
CA PHE A 50 -3.60 5.71 -6.07
C PHE A 50 -4.57 6.27 -5.02
N VAL A 51 -4.25 7.44 -4.47
CA VAL A 51 -5.10 8.08 -3.47
C VAL A 51 -6.46 8.45 -4.08
N THR A 52 -6.48 9.00 -5.29
CA THR A 52 -7.72 9.35 -6.00
C THR A 52 -8.59 8.12 -6.23
N ALA A 53 -7.98 6.98 -6.60
CA ALA A 53 -8.72 5.74 -6.81
C ALA A 53 -9.43 5.28 -5.54
N LEU A 54 -8.78 5.43 -4.38
CA LEU A 54 -9.38 5.11 -3.08
C LEU A 54 -10.55 6.06 -2.77
N GLU A 55 -10.35 7.36 -2.99
CA GLU A 55 -11.38 8.37 -2.76
C GLU A 55 -12.59 8.17 -3.66
N ASP A 56 -12.35 7.94 -4.96
CA ASP A 56 -13.41 7.75 -5.94
C ASP A 56 -14.23 6.48 -5.67
N ALA A 57 -13.58 5.45 -5.15
CA ALA A 57 -14.26 4.20 -4.80
C ALA A 57 -15.05 4.32 -3.50
N GLY A 58 -14.75 5.32 -2.69
CA GLY A 58 -15.41 5.51 -1.40
C GLY A 58 -14.99 4.47 -0.36
N VAL A 59 -13.76 3.98 -0.44
CA VAL A 59 -13.20 3.05 0.55
C VAL A 59 -12.16 3.75 1.40
N ASP A 60 -11.98 3.28 2.63
CA ASP A 60 -10.95 3.79 3.53
C ASP A 60 -9.73 2.88 3.48
N LEU A 61 -8.55 3.46 3.37
CA LEU A 61 -7.30 2.73 3.51
C LEU A 61 -7.01 2.60 5.01
N THR A 62 -7.12 1.39 5.52
CA THR A 62 -6.95 1.13 6.96
C THR A 62 -5.61 0.51 7.32
N GLY A 63 -4.89 -0.02 6.33
CA GLY A 63 -3.57 -0.59 6.54
C GLY A 63 -2.70 -0.46 5.31
N LEU A 64 -1.44 -0.13 5.50
CA LEU A 64 -0.46 -0.01 4.43
C LEU A 64 0.88 -0.50 4.95
N ASN A 65 1.55 -1.36 4.19
CA ASN A 65 2.89 -1.81 4.53
C ASN A 65 3.92 -0.91 3.86
N PHE A 66 5.04 -0.70 4.55
CA PHE A 66 6.21 -0.10 3.94
C PHE A 66 6.75 -1.02 2.84
N ASP A 67 7.55 -0.45 1.94
CA ASP A 67 8.21 -1.24 0.90
C ASP A 67 9.12 -2.30 1.55
N ALA A 68 8.83 -3.56 1.27
CA ALA A 68 9.57 -4.70 1.82
C ALA A 68 10.57 -5.28 0.82
N GLY A 69 10.83 -4.57 -0.28
CA GLY A 69 11.68 -5.07 -1.35
C GLY A 69 10.96 -6.06 -2.24
N ALA A 70 11.69 -6.95 -2.88
CA ALA A 70 11.13 -7.88 -3.84
C ALA A 70 10.58 -9.14 -3.15
N MET A 71 9.42 -9.05 -2.54
CA MET A 71 8.78 -10.17 -1.85
C MET A 71 8.66 -11.41 -2.74
N ALA A 72 8.38 -11.21 -4.03
CA ALA A 72 8.26 -12.31 -4.98
C ALA A 72 9.56 -13.09 -5.18
N ARG A 73 10.71 -12.51 -4.82
CA ARG A 73 12.01 -13.16 -4.89
C ARG A 73 12.46 -13.69 -3.53
N GLY A 74 11.56 -13.75 -2.57
CA GLY A 74 11.85 -14.26 -1.25
C GLY A 74 12.49 -13.26 -0.29
N GLU A 75 12.61 -12.02 -0.68
CA GLU A 75 13.10 -10.97 0.20
C GLU A 75 12.04 -10.61 1.23
N ARG A 76 12.44 -10.49 2.48
CA ARG A 76 11.52 -10.16 3.56
C ARG A 76 12.13 -9.14 4.49
N GLY A 77 11.60 -7.92 4.42
CA GLY A 77 12.02 -6.85 5.28
C GLY A 77 13.30 -6.18 4.80
N LEU A 78 13.31 -4.88 4.95
CA LEU A 78 14.46 -4.05 4.55
C LEU A 78 15.35 -3.71 5.73
N LEU A 79 14.83 -3.85 6.95
CA LEU A 79 15.51 -3.38 8.16
C LEU A 79 16.63 -4.30 8.62
N SER A 80 16.58 -5.56 8.26
CA SER A 80 17.59 -6.54 8.65
C SER A 80 18.83 -6.53 7.75
N HIS A 81 18.84 -5.69 6.70
CA HIS A 81 19.92 -5.65 5.73
C HIS A 81 20.43 -4.21 5.54
N PRO A 82 21.72 -3.94 5.77
CA PRO A 82 22.25 -2.57 5.70
C PRO A 82 21.98 -1.85 4.37
N ASP A 83 22.14 -2.56 3.25
CA ASP A 83 21.93 -1.97 1.93
C ASP A 83 20.46 -1.59 1.68
N ARG A 84 19.56 -2.21 2.41
CA ARG A 84 18.14 -1.98 2.26
C ARG A 84 17.61 -0.93 3.23
N SER A 85 18.39 -0.59 4.25
CA SER A 85 18.02 0.46 5.19
C SER A 85 17.83 1.80 4.50
N ALA A 86 18.68 2.11 3.51
CA ALA A 86 18.56 3.34 2.73
C ALA A 86 17.25 3.36 1.95
N ARG A 87 16.85 2.22 1.36
CA ARG A 87 15.59 2.08 0.63
C ARG A 87 14.41 2.29 1.57
N PHE A 88 14.46 1.72 2.76
CA PHE A 88 13.41 1.91 3.76
C PHE A 88 13.30 3.38 4.17
N ARG A 89 14.43 4.04 4.44
CA ARG A 89 14.43 5.46 4.82
C ARG A 89 13.86 6.35 3.73
N ALA A 90 14.13 6.04 2.47
CA ALA A 90 13.56 6.77 1.35
C ALA A 90 12.04 6.56 1.25
N ASN A 91 11.57 5.39 1.65
CA ASN A 91 10.16 5.04 1.60
C ASN A 91 9.33 5.72 2.70
N VAL A 92 9.90 5.93 3.89
CA VAL A 92 9.17 6.46 5.04
C VAL A 92 8.41 7.76 4.74
N PRO A 93 9.02 8.80 4.14
CA PRO A 93 8.27 10.03 3.87
C PRO A 93 7.10 9.83 2.90
N VAL A 94 7.25 8.92 1.94
CA VAL A 94 6.20 8.63 0.96
C VAL A 94 5.02 7.94 1.64
N VAL A 95 5.30 6.93 2.44
CA VAL A 95 4.26 6.21 3.21
C VAL A 95 3.55 7.16 4.16
N ALA A 96 4.31 8.02 4.86
CA ALA A 96 3.73 8.99 5.78
C ALA A 96 2.80 9.97 5.07
N ALA A 97 3.18 10.42 3.87
CA ALA A 97 2.36 11.34 3.08
C ALA A 97 1.05 10.66 2.64
N ILE A 98 1.12 9.40 2.21
CA ILE A 98 -0.08 8.65 1.84
C ILE A 98 -0.98 8.47 3.06
N ALA A 99 -0.42 8.10 4.20
CA ALA A 99 -1.17 7.92 5.43
C ALA A 99 -1.88 9.20 5.85
N GLU A 100 -1.19 10.34 5.76
CA GLU A 100 -1.79 11.63 6.10
C GLU A 100 -2.94 11.99 5.18
N ARG A 101 -2.80 11.74 3.88
CA ARG A 101 -3.83 12.05 2.89
C ARG A 101 -5.04 11.13 3.00
N THR A 102 -4.84 9.87 3.40
CA THR A 102 -5.91 8.86 3.45
C THR A 102 -6.48 8.66 4.84
N GLY A 103 -5.81 9.16 5.87
CA GLY A 103 -6.20 8.89 7.26
C GLY A 103 -5.82 7.48 7.72
N CYS A 104 -4.94 6.80 7.00
CA CYS A 104 -4.49 5.45 7.37
C CYS A 104 -3.73 5.49 8.69
N THR A 105 -4.13 4.65 9.64
CA THR A 105 -3.55 4.63 10.99
C THR A 105 -2.67 3.42 11.27
N VAL A 106 -2.70 2.40 10.41
CA VAL A 106 -1.92 1.19 10.62
C VAL A 106 -0.85 1.08 9.52
N LEU A 107 0.40 1.27 9.90
CA LEU A 107 1.55 1.18 9.01
C LEU A 107 2.45 0.07 9.51
N ASN A 108 2.77 -0.89 8.64
CA ASN A 108 3.55 -2.06 9.02
C ASN A 108 4.89 -2.11 8.30
N ALA A 109 5.97 -2.30 9.07
CA ALA A 109 7.29 -2.56 8.54
C ALA A 109 7.63 -4.04 8.78
N LEU A 110 8.23 -4.69 7.78
CA LEU A 110 8.58 -6.10 7.86
C LEU A 110 10.06 -6.27 8.17
N TYR A 111 10.36 -7.18 9.10
CA TYR A 111 11.73 -7.63 9.38
C TYR A 111 11.94 -8.99 8.73
N GLY A 112 13.02 -9.11 7.99
CA GLY A 112 13.35 -10.35 7.31
C GLY A 112 14.30 -11.23 8.07
#